data_1440c3548f0b8d335b4c692fa7a1aef0
#
_entry.id   1440c3548f0b8d335b4c692fa7a1aef0
#
_cell.length_a   1.000
_cell.length_b   1.000
_cell.length_c   1.000
_cell.angle_alpha   90.00
_cell.angle_beta   90.00
_cell.angle_gamma   90.00
#
_symmetry.space_group_name_H-M   'P 1'
#
loop_
_entity.id
_entity.type
_entity.pdbx_description
1 polymer ?
#
loop_
_entity_poly.entity_id
_entity_poly.type
_entity_poly.pdbx_seq_one_letter_code
_entity_poly.pdbx_strand_id
1 'polypeptide(L)'
;VTPLFRARRLERVLQTPAHIYYKYEGVSPAGSHKPNTAVPQAFYNREAGIRKLVTETGAGQWGSSLSFAGALYGIEVQVFMVRVSYDQKPYRRALMETYGAKCVASPSNLTNAGRTILAQRPDHPGSLGIAISEAVEIAAQNDDTKYALGSVLNHVLLHQTIIGQEAIEQFAMTGDYPDIIVACTGGGSTFAGLVFPFIGAQLRGGKKVDVIATEPAACPTLTRGRYAYDFGDTAHLTPLTKMHTLGSTFTPPGFHA
;
A
#
# COMPACT_ATOMS: atom_id res chain seq x y z
N VAL A 1 4.42 5.55 17.25
CA VAL A 1 5.46 6.47 16.72
C VAL A 1 6.62 5.64 16.18
N THR A 2 6.99 5.87 14.92
CA THR A 2 8.13 5.21 14.28
C THR A 2 9.37 6.13 14.33
N PRO A 3 10.61 5.58 14.36
CA PRO A 3 11.79 6.40 14.55
C PRO A 3 12.18 7.21 13.30
N LEU A 4 12.72 8.40 13.53
CA LEU A 4 13.47 9.18 12.56
C LEU A 4 14.97 9.05 12.89
N PHE A 5 15.75 8.45 11.99
CA PHE A 5 17.18 8.26 12.18
C PHE A 5 18.01 9.15 11.28
N ARG A 6 19.12 9.68 11.80
CA ARG A 6 20.16 10.31 10.99
C ARG A 6 21.14 9.27 10.46
N ALA A 7 21.34 9.23 9.17
CA ALA A 7 22.19 8.25 8.46
C ALA A 7 23.66 8.68 8.40
N ARG A 8 24.29 8.97 9.54
CA ARG A 8 25.67 9.49 9.64
C ARG A 8 26.73 8.64 8.93
N ARG A 9 26.52 7.31 8.86
CA ARG A 9 27.42 6.42 8.12
C ARG A 9 27.32 6.65 6.62
N LEU A 10 26.10 6.83 6.10
CA LEU A 10 25.85 7.12 4.69
C LEU A 10 26.43 8.50 4.30
N GLU A 11 26.21 9.51 5.13
CA GLU A 11 26.80 10.86 4.95
C GLU A 11 28.31 10.78 4.74
N ARG A 12 29.01 10.01 5.59
CA ARG A 12 30.47 9.81 5.49
C ARG A 12 30.89 9.05 4.22
N VAL A 13 30.16 7.99 3.86
CA VAL A 13 30.47 7.22 2.64
C VAL A 13 30.30 8.07 1.39
N LEU A 14 29.27 8.91 1.36
CA LEU A 14 29.00 9.83 0.25
C LEU A 14 29.86 11.09 0.26
N GLN A 15 30.66 11.31 1.32
CA GLN A 15 31.48 12.52 1.52
C GLN A 15 30.66 13.79 1.31
N THR A 16 29.43 13.82 1.81
CA THR A 16 28.50 14.94 1.64
C THR A 16 28.37 15.74 2.94
N PRO A 17 28.25 17.10 2.87
CA PRO A 17 27.88 17.91 4.02
C PRO A 17 26.38 17.83 4.37
N ALA A 18 25.56 17.21 3.53
CA ALA A 18 24.13 17.09 3.75
C ALA A 18 23.81 16.23 4.98
N HIS A 19 22.83 16.62 5.77
CA HIS A 19 22.25 15.81 6.83
C HIS A 19 21.20 14.85 6.20
N ILE A 20 21.47 13.55 6.23
CA ILE A 20 20.58 12.53 5.66
C ILE A 20 19.78 11.89 6.77
N TYR A 21 18.46 11.98 6.69
CA TYR A 21 17.51 11.34 7.61
C TYR A 21 16.64 10.30 6.89
N TYR A 22 16.19 9.30 7.63
CA TYR A 22 15.16 8.37 7.14
C TYR A 22 14.14 8.07 8.22
N LYS A 23 12.87 8.18 7.87
CA LYS A 23 11.74 7.78 8.69
C LYS A 23 11.54 6.27 8.50
N TYR A 24 11.76 5.48 9.57
CA TYR A 24 11.81 4.02 9.46
C TYR A 24 10.49 3.38 9.87
N GLU A 25 9.65 3.07 8.90
CA GLU A 25 8.35 2.43 9.08
C GLU A 25 8.44 0.88 9.23
N GLY A 26 9.62 0.29 9.10
CA GLY A 26 9.84 -1.15 9.19
C GLY A 26 9.72 -1.74 10.61
N VAL A 27 9.59 -0.91 11.64
CA VAL A 27 9.42 -1.34 13.05
C VAL A 27 7.99 -1.77 13.39
N SER A 28 7.04 -1.56 12.48
CA SER A 28 5.65 -1.98 12.71
C SER A 28 5.50 -3.51 12.74
N PRO A 29 4.45 -4.07 13.36
CA PRO A 29 4.21 -5.52 13.41
C PRO A 29 4.13 -6.19 12.04
N ALA A 30 3.82 -5.44 10.98
CA ALA A 30 3.79 -5.93 9.60
C ALA A 30 5.05 -5.56 8.78
N GLY A 31 6.02 -4.88 9.38
CA GLY A 31 7.27 -4.50 8.74
C GLY A 31 7.13 -3.41 7.67
N SER A 32 6.11 -2.55 7.75
CA SER A 32 5.87 -1.47 6.78
C SER A 32 4.96 -0.38 7.37
N HIS A 33 4.76 0.73 6.62
CA HIS A 33 3.83 1.81 6.97
C HIS A 33 2.34 1.43 6.91
N LYS A 34 2.00 0.31 6.30
CA LYS A 34 0.61 -0.04 5.97
C LYS A 34 -0.32 -0.27 7.18
N PRO A 35 0.13 -0.66 8.38
CA PRO A 35 -0.73 -0.71 9.56
C PRO A 35 -1.43 0.62 9.89
N ASN A 36 -0.83 1.77 9.54
CA ASN A 36 -1.43 3.09 9.77
C ASN A 36 -2.80 3.25 9.08
N THR A 37 -3.05 2.54 8.00
CA THR A 37 -4.37 2.52 7.34
C THR A 37 -5.13 1.22 7.60
N ALA A 38 -4.46 0.09 7.81
CA ALA A 38 -5.12 -1.18 8.08
C ALA A 38 -5.91 -1.15 9.39
N VAL A 39 -5.32 -0.58 10.43
CA VAL A 39 -5.94 -0.46 11.77
C VAL A 39 -7.23 0.36 11.73
N PRO A 40 -7.27 1.61 11.22
CA PRO A 40 -8.53 2.35 11.13
C PRO A 40 -9.54 1.71 10.17
N GLN A 41 -9.11 1.10 9.05
CA GLN A 41 -10.05 0.41 8.17
C GLN A 41 -10.72 -0.78 8.88
N ALA A 42 -9.97 -1.61 9.60
CA ALA A 42 -10.54 -2.71 10.37
C ALA A 42 -11.45 -2.21 11.50
N PHE A 43 -11.03 -1.18 12.23
CA PHE A 43 -11.81 -0.58 13.29
C PHE A 43 -13.18 -0.08 12.80
N TYR A 44 -13.20 0.81 11.80
CA TYR A 44 -14.46 1.37 11.30
C TYR A 44 -15.37 0.34 10.63
N ASN A 45 -14.83 -0.67 9.96
CA ASN A 45 -15.62 -1.76 9.44
C ASN A 45 -16.23 -2.61 10.57
N ARG A 46 -15.48 -2.88 11.63
CA ARG A 46 -15.99 -3.59 12.81
C ARG A 46 -17.13 -2.81 13.49
N GLU A 47 -16.97 -1.50 13.68
CA GLU A 47 -18.01 -0.61 14.23
C GLU A 47 -19.28 -0.58 13.34
N ALA A 48 -19.10 -0.69 12.02
CA ALA A 48 -20.21 -0.77 11.07
C ALA A 48 -20.86 -2.16 10.99
N GLY A 49 -20.46 -3.12 11.83
CA GLY A 49 -21.03 -4.47 11.87
C GLY A 49 -20.53 -5.40 10.75
N ILE A 50 -19.47 -5.02 10.02
CA ILE A 50 -18.86 -5.86 9.00
C ILE A 50 -18.10 -7.01 9.66
N ARG A 51 -18.30 -8.21 9.14
CA ARG A 51 -17.73 -9.43 9.72
C ARG A 51 -16.44 -9.85 9.04
N LYS A 52 -16.28 -9.49 7.75
CA LYS A 52 -15.17 -9.91 6.92
C LYS A 52 -14.61 -8.79 6.08
N LEU A 53 -13.28 -8.70 6.02
CA LEU A 53 -12.56 -7.91 5.04
C LEU A 53 -11.91 -8.81 4.01
N VAL A 54 -12.00 -8.43 2.75
CA VAL A 54 -11.31 -9.08 1.65
C VAL A 54 -10.41 -8.09 0.95
N THR A 55 -9.23 -8.54 0.52
CA THR A 55 -8.25 -7.69 -0.13
C THR A 55 -7.31 -8.45 -1.05
N GLU A 56 -6.63 -7.72 -1.89
CA GLU A 56 -5.46 -8.19 -2.63
C GLU A 56 -4.16 -7.93 -1.87
N THR A 57 -3.08 -8.55 -2.31
CA THR A 57 -1.73 -8.15 -1.95
C THR A 57 -0.73 -8.55 -3.02
N GLY A 58 0.19 -7.67 -3.37
CA GLY A 58 1.28 -7.96 -4.29
C GLY A 58 2.38 -8.78 -3.59
N ALA A 59 3.33 -8.10 -2.96
CA ALA A 59 4.46 -8.73 -2.27
C ALA A 59 4.15 -9.18 -0.83
N GLY A 60 2.95 -8.92 -0.32
CA GLY A 60 2.47 -9.38 0.98
C GLY A 60 2.41 -8.34 2.09
N GLN A 61 2.95 -7.13 1.92
CA GLN A 61 2.95 -6.12 2.99
C GLN A 61 1.55 -5.68 3.38
N TRP A 62 0.67 -5.44 2.39
CA TRP A 62 -0.70 -5.04 2.66
C TRP A 62 -1.49 -6.17 3.31
N GLY A 63 -1.41 -7.38 2.76
CA GLY A 63 -2.05 -8.56 3.35
C GLY A 63 -1.64 -8.78 4.81
N SER A 64 -0.34 -8.72 5.12
CA SER A 64 0.16 -8.84 6.50
C SER A 64 -0.39 -7.74 7.42
N SER A 65 -0.48 -6.50 6.94
CA SER A 65 -0.98 -5.37 7.72
C SER A 65 -2.47 -5.49 8.02
N LEU A 66 -3.28 -5.89 7.03
CA LEU A 66 -4.71 -6.08 7.22
C LEU A 66 -5.00 -7.29 8.10
N SER A 67 -4.23 -8.38 7.95
CA SER A 67 -4.33 -9.56 8.81
C SER A 67 -4.04 -9.23 10.28
N PHE A 68 -2.99 -8.44 10.54
CA PHE A 68 -2.69 -7.92 11.87
C PHE A 68 -3.86 -7.09 12.44
N ALA A 69 -4.41 -6.17 11.66
CA ALA A 69 -5.54 -5.34 12.07
C ALA A 69 -6.81 -6.18 12.29
N GLY A 70 -7.05 -7.19 11.46
CA GLY A 70 -8.15 -8.15 11.64
C GLY A 70 -8.05 -8.90 12.95
N ALA A 71 -6.86 -9.36 13.32
CA ALA A 71 -6.60 -10.01 14.61
C ALA A 71 -6.88 -9.09 15.81
N LEU A 72 -6.53 -7.80 15.70
CA LEU A 72 -6.78 -6.82 16.76
C LEU A 72 -8.28 -6.60 17.06
N TYR A 73 -9.10 -6.60 16.02
CA TYR A 73 -10.53 -6.27 16.13
C TYR A 73 -11.47 -7.47 15.98
N GLY A 74 -10.92 -8.68 15.83
CA GLY A 74 -11.73 -9.88 15.68
C GLY A 74 -12.58 -9.88 14.41
N ILE A 75 -12.08 -9.31 13.32
CA ILE A 75 -12.71 -9.32 12.00
C ILE A 75 -12.00 -10.32 11.09
N GLU A 76 -12.77 -11.15 10.36
CA GLU A 76 -12.19 -12.11 9.43
C GLU A 76 -11.47 -11.40 8.29
N VAL A 77 -10.30 -11.92 7.88
CA VAL A 77 -9.55 -11.38 6.75
C VAL A 77 -9.24 -12.47 5.73
N GLN A 78 -9.59 -12.21 4.46
CA GLN A 78 -9.18 -13.05 3.32
C GLN A 78 -8.32 -12.22 2.36
N VAL A 79 -7.18 -12.78 1.99
CA VAL A 79 -6.17 -12.11 1.15
C VAL A 79 -5.96 -12.90 -0.13
N PHE A 80 -6.11 -12.24 -1.28
CA PHE A 80 -5.68 -12.74 -2.59
C PHE A 80 -4.27 -12.24 -2.87
N MET A 81 -3.29 -13.15 -2.81
CA MET A 81 -1.88 -12.82 -3.02
C MET A 81 -1.46 -13.16 -4.44
N VAL A 82 -0.80 -12.22 -5.14
CA VAL A 82 -0.25 -12.46 -6.48
C VAL A 82 0.57 -13.73 -6.47
N ARG A 83 0.25 -14.69 -7.36
CA ARG A 83 0.78 -16.08 -7.37
C ARG A 83 2.30 -16.15 -7.33
N VAL A 84 2.99 -15.38 -8.16
CA VAL A 84 4.46 -15.38 -8.17
C VAL A 84 5.03 -14.99 -6.79
N SER A 85 4.40 -14.06 -6.09
CA SER A 85 4.82 -13.66 -4.74
C SER A 85 4.39 -14.69 -3.69
N TYR A 86 3.24 -15.32 -3.84
CA TYR A 86 2.77 -16.39 -2.96
C TYR A 86 3.76 -17.56 -2.94
N ASP A 87 4.28 -17.93 -4.10
CA ASP A 87 5.25 -19.02 -4.24
C ASP A 87 6.65 -18.62 -3.75
N GLN A 88 7.12 -17.41 -4.09
CA GLN A 88 8.46 -16.93 -3.77
C GLN A 88 8.64 -16.43 -2.33
N LYS A 89 7.54 -16.05 -1.64
CA LYS A 89 7.58 -15.42 -0.31
C LYS A 89 6.74 -16.18 0.72
N PRO A 90 7.04 -17.46 1.02
CA PRO A 90 6.23 -18.29 1.90
C PRO A 90 6.10 -17.70 3.31
N TYR A 91 7.11 -16.98 3.81
CA TYR A 91 7.06 -16.35 5.12
C TYR A 91 6.03 -15.20 5.22
N ARG A 92 5.69 -14.56 4.10
CA ARG A 92 4.61 -13.55 4.08
C ARG A 92 3.25 -14.22 4.28
N ARG A 93 3.03 -15.35 3.61
CA ARG A 93 1.82 -16.16 3.82
C ARG A 93 1.75 -16.66 5.27
N ALA A 94 2.82 -17.25 5.79
CA ALA A 94 2.87 -17.73 7.16
C ALA A 94 2.55 -16.63 8.18
N LEU A 95 3.06 -15.41 7.97
CA LEU A 95 2.74 -14.27 8.83
C LEU A 95 1.24 -13.91 8.80
N MET A 96 0.62 -13.87 7.61
CA MET A 96 -0.81 -13.61 7.47
C MET A 96 -1.66 -14.69 8.16
N GLU A 97 -1.30 -15.95 7.98
CA GLU A 97 -1.96 -17.11 8.60
C GLU A 97 -1.76 -17.11 10.13
N THR A 98 -0.61 -16.68 10.63
CA THR A 98 -0.35 -16.50 12.09
C THR A 98 -1.29 -15.46 12.70
N TYR A 99 -1.66 -14.42 11.95
CA TYR A 99 -2.68 -13.45 12.36
C TYR A 99 -4.11 -13.93 12.09
N GLY A 100 -4.32 -15.19 11.69
CA GLY A 100 -5.64 -15.79 11.47
C GLY A 100 -6.28 -15.48 10.12
N ALA A 101 -5.57 -14.85 9.18
CA ALA A 101 -6.10 -14.58 7.85
C ALA A 101 -6.02 -15.79 6.93
N LYS A 102 -6.97 -15.88 5.97
CA LYS A 102 -6.92 -16.85 4.88
C LYS A 102 -6.17 -16.24 3.70
N CYS A 103 -4.99 -16.77 3.37
CA CYS A 103 -4.21 -16.32 2.21
C CYS A 103 -4.39 -17.28 1.03
N VAL A 104 -4.77 -16.75 -0.14
CA VAL A 104 -5.08 -17.51 -1.37
C VAL A 104 -4.20 -16.99 -2.51
N ALA A 105 -3.59 -17.90 -3.27
CA ALA A 105 -2.86 -17.52 -4.49
C ALA A 105 -3.82 -17.03 -5.58
N SER A 106 -3.56 -15.88 -6.18
CA SER A 106 -4.33 -15.29 -7.28
C SER A 106 -3.56 -15.35 -8.61
N PRO A 107 -4.20 -15.81 -9.72
CA PRO A 107 -5.61 -16.19 -9.86
C PRO A 107 -5.95 -17.49 -9.16
N SER A 108 -7.23 -17.62 -8.72
CA SER A 108 -7.75 -18.78 -8.01
C SER A 108 -9.03 -19.33 -8.64
N ASN A 109 -9.46 -20.53 -8.21
CA ASN A 109 -10.75 -21.11 -8.61
C ASN A 109 -11.93 -20.63 -7.75
N LEU A 110 -11.72 -19.71 -6.80
CA LEU A 110 -12.78 -19.25 -5.89
C LEU A 110 -13.72 -18.21 -6.54
N THR A 111 -13.27 -17.52 -7.56
CA THR A 111 -13.97 -16.42 -8.22
C THR A 111 -14.17 -16.69 -9.72
N ASN A 112 -15.13 -16.01 -10.35
CA ASN A 112 -15.31 -16.06 -11.80
C ASN A 112 -14.11 -15.41 -12.52
N ALA A 113 -13.64 -14.27 -12.01
CA ALA A 113 -12.46 -13.58 -12.54
C ALA A 113 -11.24 -14.51 -12.55
N GLY A 114 -10.95 -15.18 -11.42
CA GLY A 114 -9.83 -16.10 -11.31
C GLY A 114 -9.98 -17.31 -12.24
N ARG A 115 -11.15 -17.95 -12.28
CA ARG A 115 -11.42 -19.09 -13.16
C ARG A 115 -11.25 -18.74 -14.65
N THR A 116 -11.73 -17.58 -15.07
CA THR A 116 -11.60 -17.09 -16.45
C THR A 116 -10.13 -16.96 -16.86
N ILE A 117 -9.30 -16.37 -16.00
CA ILE A 117 -7.86 -16.23 -16.24
C ILE A 117 -7.18 -17.60 -16.29
N LEU A 118 -7.47 -18.50 -15.35
CA LEU A 118 -6.88 -19.84 -15.32
C LEU A 118 -7.32 -20.73 -16.49
N ALA A 119 -8.53 -20.55 -17.02
CA ALA A 119 -8.98 -21.24 -18.22
C ALA A 119 -8.18 -20.83 -19.47
N GLN A 120 -7.79 -19.55 -19.54
CA GLN A 120 -6.96 -19.04 -20.64
C GLN A 120 -5.48 -19.41 -20.47
N ARG A 121 -4.98 -19.37 -19.24
CA ARG A 121 -3.60 -19.64 -18.90
C ARG A 121 -3.48 -20.29 -17.51
N PRO A 122 -3.43 -21.63 -17.43
CA PRO A 122 -3.39 -22.36 -16.15
C PRO A 122 -2.19 -22.02 -15.24
N ASP A 123 -1.05 -21.66 -15.85
CA ASP A 123 0.20 -21.29 -15.18
C ASP A 123 0.38 -19.77 -15.01
N HIS A 124 -0.71 -19.00 -15.06
CA HIS A 124 -0.63 -17.52 -14.98
C HIS A 124 0.04 -17.07 -13.68
N PRO A 125 1.11 -16.23 -13.72
CA PRO A 125 1.86 -15.81 -12.54
C PRO A 125 1.07 -14.89 -11.60
N GLY A 126 -0.11 -14.45 -12.02
CA GLY A 126 -0.91 -13.47 -11.33
C GLY A 126 -0.50 -12.03 -11.66
N SER A 127 -1.35 -11.10 -11.29
CA SER A 127 -1.06 -9.67 -11.26
C SER A 127 -1.87 -9.02 -10.14
N LEU A 128 -1.50 -7.80 -9.77
CA LEU A 128 -2.24 -7.08 -8.73
C LEU A 128 -3.68 -6.80 -9.19
N GLY A 129 -3.86 -6.41 -10.46
CA GLY A 129 -5.19 -6.16 -11.02
C GLY A 129 -6.11 -7.39 -11.00
N ILE A 130 -5.57 -8.59 -11.24
CA ILE A 130 -6.35 -9.84 -11.13
C ILE A 130 -6.73 -10.10 -9.67
N ALA A 131 -5.80 -9.94 -8.74
CA ALA A 131 -6.07 -10.15 -7.31
C ALA A 131 -7.11 -9.14 -6.76
N ILE A 132 -7.11 -7.90 -7.26
CA ILE A 132 -8.14 -6.90 -6.97
C ILE A 132 -9.49 -7.38 -7.51
N SER A 133 -9.57 -7.84 -8.76
CA SER A 133 -10.82 -8.36 -9.34
C SER A 133 -11.43 -9.48 -8.49
N GLU A 134 -10.61 -10.44 -8.05
CA GLU A 134 -11.07 -11.53 -7.20
C GLU A 134 -11.59 -11.03 -5.83
N ALA A 135 -10.87 -10.11 -5.20
CA ALA A 135 -11.27 -9.53 -3.91
C ALA A 135 -12.58 -8.73 -4.02
N VAL A 136 -12.70 -7.90 -5.06
CA VAL A 136 -13.92 -7.10 -5.32
C VAL A 136 -15.11 -7.99 -5.63
N GLU A 137 -14.93 -9.07 -6.41
CA GLU A 137 -16.01 -10.05 -6.70
C GLU A 137 -16.57 -10.66 -5.42
N ILE A 138 -15.69 -11.08 -4.48
CA ILE A 138 -16.14 -11.64 -3.18
C ILE A 138 -16.89 -10.57 -2.36
N ALA A 139 -16.39 -9.35 -2.31
CA ALA A 139 -17.05 -8.26 -1.56
C ALA A 139 -18.42 -7.92 -2.12
N ALA A 140 -18.56 -7.90 -3.46
CA ALA A 140 -19.81 -7.56 -4.12
C ALA A 140 -20.92 -8.61 -3.93
N GLN A 141 -20.57 -9.85 -3.62
CA GLN A 141 -21.50 -10.98 -3.45
C GLN A 141 -21.97 -11.16 -2.00
N ASN A 142 -21.43 -10.39 -1.04
CA ASN A 142 -21.70 -10.60 0.39
C ASN A 142 -21.89 -9.26 1.12
N ASP A 143 -23.03 -9.07 1.73
CA ASP A 143 -23.38 -7.80 2.40
C ASP A 143 -22.51 -7.50 3.65
N ASP A 144 -22.09 -8.56 4.36
CA ASP A 144 -21.26 -8.47 5.57
C ASP A 144 -19.76 -8.48 5.28
N THR A 145 -19.37 -8.42 4.01
CA THR A 145 -17.99 -8.43 3.55
C THR A 145 -17.66 -7.15 2.79
N LYS A 146 -16.53 -6.52 3.13
CA LYS A 146 -16.08 -5.30 2.44
C LYS A 146 -14.67 -5.47 1.87
N TYR A 147 -14.43 -4.82 0.74
CA TYR A 147 -13.11 -4.71 0.13
C TYR A 147 -12.30 -3.62 0.84
N ALA A 148 -11.06 -3.95 1.24
CA ALA A 148 -10.12 -3.02 1.85
C ALA A 148 -8.91 -2.83 0.93
N LEU A 149 -8.46 -1.58 0.77
CA LEU A 149 -7.33 -1.23 -0.10
C LEU A 149 -6.24 -0.49 0.67
N GLY A 150 -4.99 -0.88 0.47
CA GLY A 150 -3.83 -0.40 1.23
C GLY A 150 -3.05 0.74 0.59
N SER A 151 -3.54 1.37 -0.48
CA SER A 151 -2.92 2.50 -1.18
C SER A 151 -3.93 3.23 -2.06
N VAL A 152 -3.48 4.17 -2.91
CA VAL A 152 -4.24 4.85 -3.99
C VAL A 152 -5.33 5.79 -3.51
N LEU A 153 -6.28 5.34 -2.68
CA LEU A 153 -7.49 6.08 -2.32
C LEU A 153 -7.22 7.18 -1.29
N ASN A 154 -7.95 8.28 -1.39
CA ASN A 154 -7.75 9.48 -0.58
C ASN A 154 -7.78 9.21 0.93
N HIS A 155 -8.67 8.33 1.41
CA HIS A 155 -8.71 7.99 2.84
C HIS A 155 -7.44 7.26 3.30
N VAL A 156 -6.85 6.42 2.43
CA VAL A 156 -5.58 5.76 2.72
C VAL A 156 -4.45 6.77 2.79
N LEU A 157 -4.38 7.70 1.82
CA LEU A 157 -3.39 8.76 1.80
C LEU A 157 -3.49 9.63 3.06
N LEU A 158 -4.72 9.96 3.49
CA LEU A 158 -4.98 10.72 4.72
C LEU A 158 -4.48 9.95 5.96
N HIS A 159 -4.82 8.68 6.12
CA HIS A 159 -4.35 7.86 7.25
C HIS A 159 -2.83 7.82 7.33
N GLN A 160 -2.14 7.79 6.21
CA GLN A 160 -0.68 7.73 6.17
C GLN A 160 0.00 9.06 6.56
N THR A 161 -0.72 10.18 6.58
CA THR A 161 -0.14 11.49 6.96
C THR A 161 0.41 11.52 8.39
N ILE A 162 0.06 10.58 9.25
CA ILE A 162 0.68 10.40 10.56
C ILE A 162 2.21 10.29 10.47
N ILE A 163 2.74 9.73 9.37
CA ILE A 163 4.18 9.58 9.14
C ILE A 163 4.87 10.95 9.08
N GLY A 164 4.36 11.85 8.26
CA GLY A 164 4.92 13.19 8.11
C GLY A 164 4.64 14.10 9.31
N GLN A 165 3.49 13.93 9.98
CA GLN A 165 3.19 14.64 11.23
C GLN A 165 4.21 14.27 12.31
N GLU A 166 4.45 12.98 12.55
CA GLU A 166 5.49 12.53 13.46
C GLU A 166 6.89 13.01 13.04
N ALA A 167 7.20 13.00 11.75
CA ALA A 167 8.50 13.45 11.26
C ALA A 167 8.73 14.93 11.54
N ILE A 168 7.73 15.79 11.38
CA ILE A 168 7.82 17.24 11.71
C ILE A 168 8.16 17.43 13.19
N GLU A 169 7.45 16.74 14.09
CA GLU A 169 7.71 16.81 15.53
C GLU A 169 9.12 16.30 15.88
N GLN A 170 9.53 15.20 15.24
CA GLN A 170 10.86 14.63 15.46
C GLN A 170 11.98 15.55 14.94
N PHE A 171 11.78 16.23 13.83
CA PHE A 171 12.73 17.26 13.36
C PHE A 171 12.81 18.44 14.32
N ALA A 172 11.69 18.91 14.87
CA ALA A 172 11.69 19.96 15.88
C ALA A 172 12.54 19.59 17.10
N MET A 173 12.51 18.31 17.52
CA MET A 173 13.35 17.82 18.62
C MET A 173 14.86 17.83 18.30
N THR A 174 15.23 17.74 17.03
CA THR A 174 16.65 17.74 16.60
C THR A 174 17.18 19.15 16.30
N GLY A 175 16.31 20.14 16.24
CA GLY A 175 16.64 21.50 15.79
C GLY A 175 16.95 21.58 14.29
N ASP A 176 16.56 20.56 13.51
CA ASP A 176 16.78 20.47 12.07
C ASP A 176 15.44 20.49 11.30
N TYR A 177 15.48 20.66 9.98
CA TYR A 177 14.30 20.63 9.12
C TYR A 177 14.72 20.29 7.69
N PRO A 178 13.98 19.44 6.96
CA PRO A 178 14.42 19.02 5.63
C PRO A 178 14.35 20.16 4.61
N ASP A 179 15.32 20.22 3.72
CA ASP A 179 15.29 21.05 2.50
C ASP A 179 14.70 20.24 1.34
N ILE A 180 14.97 18.92 1.31
CA ILE A 180 14.51 18.00 0.27
C ILE A 180 13.90 16.76 0.93
N ILE A 181 12.74 16.33 0.45
CA ILE A 181 12.12 15.06 0.84
C ILE A 181 12.08 14.14 -0.38
N VAL A 182 12.63 12.95 -0.25
CA VAL A 182 12.58 11.90 -1.27
C VAL A 182 11.68 10.77 -0.78
N ALA A 183 10.66 10.41 -1.55
CA ALA A 183 9.76 9.32 -1.21
C ALA A 183 9.38 8.48 -2.44
N CYS A 184 9.23 7.18 -2.24
CA CYS A 184 8.84 6.27 -3.30
C CYS A 184 7.33 6.33 -3.55
N THR A 185 6.97 6.11 -4.82
CA THR A 185 5.58 6.06 -5.27
C THR A 185 5.32 4.75 -6.01
N GLY A 186 4.48 3.90 -5.39
CA GLY A 186 3.73 2.85 -6.06
C GLY A 186 2.30 3.37 -6.22
N GLY A 187 1.38 3.01 -5.33
CA GLY A 187 0.04 3.61 -5.27
C GLY A 187 -0.02 5.00 -4.58
N GLY A 188 1.10 5.56 -4.13
CA GLY A 188 1.20 6.91 -3.56
C GLY A 188 1.08 7.02 -2.04
N SER A 189 0.75 5.96 -1.31
CA SER A 189 0.51 6.04 0.14
C SER A 189 1.74 6.44 0.96
N THR A 190 2.92 5.89 0.63
CA THR A 190 4.19 6.25 1.29
C THR A 190 4.56 7.71 1.01
N PHE A 191 4.45 8.11 -0.26
CA PHE A 191 4.74 9.47 -0.69
C PHE A 191 3.84 10.48 0.02
N ALA A 192 2.52 10.32 -0.10
CA ALA A 192 1.55 11.21 0.52
C ALA A 192 1.69 11.25 2.05
N GLY A 193 1.89 10.09 2.67
CA GLY A 193 2.03 9.98 4.12
C GLY A 193 3.18 10.79 4.67
N LEU A 194 4.33 10.76 4.01
CA LEU A 194 5.49 11.54 4.43
C LEU A 194 5.39 13.01 4.01
N VAL A 195 5.00 13.27 2.76
CA VAL A 195 5.17 14.58 2.11
C VAL A 195 4.04 15.57 2.42
N PHE A 196 2.77 15.12 2.45
CA PHE A 196 1.63 16.02 2.55
C PHE A 196 1.63 16.90 3.82
N PRO A 197 2.02 16.44 5.02
CA PRO A 197 2.14 17.32 6.18
C PRO A 197 3.14 18.46 5.98
N PHE A 198 4.28 18.21 5.33
CA PHE A 198 5.28 19.24 5.02
C PHE A 198 4.76 20.26 3.99
N ILE A 199 4.10 19.77 2.92
CA ILE A 199 3.44 20.65 1.94
C ILE A 199 2.34 21.47 2.63
N GLY A 200 1.52 20.85 3.49
CA GLY A 200 0.52 21.55 4.27
C GLY A 200 1.10 22.62 5.18
N ALA A 201 2.25 22.38 5.81
CA ALA A 201 2.98 23.38 6.59
C ALA A 201 3.49 24.52 5.71
N GLN A 202 4.07 24.21 4.56
CA GLN A 202 4.53 25.20 3.59
C GLN A 202 3.40 26.10 3.08
N LEU A 203 2.24 25.53 2.74
CA LEU A 203 1.06 26.26 2.29
C LEU A 203 0.49 27.22 3.36
N ARG A 204 0.75 26.96 4.64
CA ARG A 204 0.42 27.83 5.77
C ARG A 204 1.52 28.85 6.12
N GLY A 205 2.50 29.05 5.23
CA GLY A 205 3.58 30.00 5.41
C GLY A 205 4.83 29.44 6.09
N GLY A 206 4.92 28.12 6.28
CA GLY A 206 6.12 27.45 6.81
C GLY A 206 7.26 27.37 5.79
N LYS A 207 8.38 26.78 6.22
CA LYS A 207 9.60 26.64 5.39
C LYS A 207 9.28 25.82 4.12
N LYS A 208 9.83 26.29 2.98
CA LYS A 208 9.76 25.59 1.69
C LYS A 208 10.56 24.27 1.75
N VAL A 209 10.01 23.23 1.18
CA VAL A 209 10.63 21.92 1.01
C VAL A 209 10.52 21.51 -0.44
N ASP A 210 11.61 21.09 -1.05
CA ASP A 210 11.59 20.48 -2.37
C ASP A 210 11.27 18.98 -2.24
N VAL A 211 10.43 18.47 -3.15
CA VAL A 211 9.91 17.10 -3.07
C VAL A 211 10.26 16.31 -4.31
N ILE A 212 10.82 15.13 -4.12
CA ILE A 212 11.19 14.21 -5.19
C ILE A 212 10.39 12.91 -5.03
N ALA A 213 9.49 12.64 -5.99
CA ALA A 213 8.82 11.35 -6.11
C ALA A 213 9.70 10.39 -6.92
N THR A 214 9.94 9.19 -6.38
CA THR A 214 10.68 8.14 -7.08
C THR A 214 9.76 6.98 -7.39
N GLU A 215 9.91 6.38 -8.58
CA GLU A 215 9.13 5.22 -9.00
C GLU A 215 10.02 4.17 -9.69
N PRO A 216 9.60 2.89 -9.75
CA PRO A 216 10.33 1.88 -10.49
C PRO A 216 10.33 2.15 -12.00
N ALA A 217 11.49 2.05 -12.64
CA ALA A 217 11.59 2.17 -14.09
C ALA A 217 10.76 1.10 -14.84
N ALA A 218 10.53 -0.06 -14.21
CA ALA A 218 9.68 -1.12 -14.75
C ALA A 218 8.17 -0.80 -14.71
N CYS A 219 7.75 0.16 -13.87
CA CYS A 219 6.36 0.62 -13.77
C CYS A 219 6.30 2.15 -13.63
N PRO A 220 6.61 2.88 -14.71
CA PRO A 220 6.79 4.34 -14.71
C PRO A 220 5.45 5.08 -14.79
N THR A 221 4.59 4.88 -13.83
CA THR A 221 3.21 5.36 -13.81
C THR A 221 3.11 6.89 -13.83
N LEU A 222 3.99 7.57 -13.09
CA LEU A 222 3.99 9.05 -13.01
C LEU A 222 4.68 9.69 -14.22
N THR A 223 5.79 9.10 -14.69
CA THR A 223 6.61 9.71 -15.75
C THR A 223 6.13 9.37 -17.17
N ARG A 224 5.50 8.20 -17.37
CA ARG A 224 5.02 7.71 -18.66
C ARG A 224 3.54 7.38 -18.71
N GLY A 225 2.88 7.26 -17.55
CA GLY A 225 1.45 7.03 -17.45
C GLY A 225 0.64 8.26 -17.82
N ARG A 226 -0.58 8.04 -18.28
CA ARG A 226 -1.55 9.10 -18.55
C ARG A 226 -2.33 9.43 -17.28
N TYR A 227 -2.65 10.71 -17.05
CA TYR A 227 -3.61 11.10 -16.01
C TYR A 227 -5.02 11.06 -16.60
N ALA A 228 -5.71 9.92 -16.44
CA ALA A 228 -6.97 9.63 -17.08
C ALA A 228 -7.88 8.79 -16.17
N TYR A 229 -9.14 8.65 -16.55
CA TYR A 229 -10.05 7.68 -15.94
C TYR A 229 -9.70 6.27 -16.40
N ASP A 230 -9.54 5.36 -15.43
CA ASP A 230 -9.25 3.95 -15.68
C ASP A 230 -9.84 3.09 -14.57
N PHE A 231 -9.92 1.78 -14.80
CA PHE A 231 -10.28 0.80 -13.78
C PHE A 231 -9.05 0.44 -12.93
N GLY A 232 -9.25 0.24 -11.64
CA GLY A 232 -8.20 -0.23 -10.72
C GLY A 232 -7.90 -1.72 -10.83
N ASP A 233 -8.65 -2.48 -11.66
CA ASP A 233 -8.58 -3.94 -11.73
C ASP A 233 -8.70 -4.48 -13.17
N THR A 234 -8.24 -5.70 -13.39
CA THR A 234 -8.17 -6.32 -14.72
C THR A 234 -9.55 -6.70 -15.29
N ALA A 235 -10.48 -7.12 -14.45
CA ALA A 235 -11.82 -7.52 -14.89
C ALA A 235 -12.82 -6.34 -14.95
N HIS A 236 -12.37 -5.12 -14.66
CA HIS A 236 -13.19 -3.89 -14.67
C HIS A 236 -14.38 -3.94 -13.70
N LEU A 237 -14.19 -4.54 -12.54
CA LEU A 237 -15.19 -4.63 -11.48
C LEU A 237 -15.19 -3.40 -10.54
N THR A 238 -14.07 -2.65 -10.52
CA THR A 238 -13.96 -1.42 -9.74
C THR A 238 -14.57 -0.23 -10.46
N PRO A 239 -14.97 0.83 -9.75
CA PRO A 239 -15.38 2.08 -10.39
C PRO A 239 -14.24 2.72 -11.19
N LEU A 240 -14.61 3.45 -12.25
CA LEU A 240 -13.67 4.33 -12.95
C LEU A 240 -13.20 5.45 -12.01
N THR A 241 -11.89 5.56 -11.82
CA THR A 241 -11.28 6.63 -11.04
C THR A 241 -10.21 7.34 -11.84
N LYS A 242 -10.05 8.65 -11.60
CA LYS A 242 -9.01 9.44 -12.27
C LYS A 242 -7.68 9.22 -11.59
N MET A 243 -6.70 8.70 -12.32
CA MET A 243 -5.39 8.30 -11.78
C MET A 243 -4.30 8.42 -12.85
N HIS A 244 -3.03 8.39 -12.43
CA HIS A 244 -1.95 8.09 -13.35
C HIS A 244 -1.99 6.59 -13.67
N THR A 245 -2.13 6.23 -14.94
CA THR A 245 -2.31 4.84 -15.36
C THR A 245 -1.44 4.48 -16.56
N LEU A 246 -1.01 3.22 -16.60
CA LEU A 246 -0.38 2.56 -17.75
C LEU A 246 -1.35 1.61 -18.47
N GLY A 247 -2.63 1.63 -18.05
CA GLY A 247 -3.69 0.72 -18.50
C GLY A 247 -4.06 -0.34 -17.46
N SER A 248 -5.35 -0.67 -17.35
CA SER A 248 -5.89 -1.59 -16.33
C SER A 248 -5.34 -3.03 -16.43
N THR A 249 -4.81 -3.42 -17.60
CA THR A 249 -4.16 -4.71 -17.81
C THR A 249 -2.65 -4.67 -17.54
N PHE A 250 -2.05 -3.48 -17.45
CA PHE A 250 -0.63 -3.29 -17.16
C PHE A 250 -0.44 -3.05 -15.66
N THR A 251 -0.44 -4.13 -14.90
CA THR A 251 -0.17 -4.08 -13.45
C THR A 251 0.86 -5.15 -13.14
N PRO A 252 2.16 -4.82 -13.13
CA PRO A 252 3.20 -5.80 -12.83
C PRO A 252 3.06 -6.35 -11.41
N PRO A 253 3.45 -7.60 -11.15
CA PRO A 253 3.36 -8.20 -9.83
C PRO A 253 4.09 -7.36 -8.78
N GLY A 254 3.37 -7.03 -7.69
CA GLY A 254 3.94 -6.26 -6.58
C GLY A 254 3.92 -4.74 -6.73
N PHE A 255 3.45 -4.20 -7.85
CA PHE A 255 3.24 -2.76 -8.05
C PHE A 255 1.77 -2.44 -8.27
N HIS A 256 1.37 -1.28 -7.77
CA HIS A 256 0.06 -0.71 -8.04
C HIS A 256 0.23 0.67 -8.68
N ALA A 257 -0.49 0.90 -9.75
CA ALA A 257 -0.53 2.18 -10.43
C ALA A 257 -1.52 3.14 -9.74
#